data_437a3a28f1dff0ad5a17273eaedec32c
#
_entry.id   437a3a28f1dff0ad5a17273eaedec32c
#
_cell.length_a   1.000
_cell.length_b   1.000
_cell.length_c   1.000
_cell.angle_alpha   90.00
_cell.angle_beta   90.00
_cell.angle_gamma   90.00
#
_symmetry.space_group_name_H-M   'P 1'
#
loop_
_entity.id
_entity.type
_entity.pdbx_description
1 polymer ?
#
loop_
_entity_poly.entity_id
_entity_poly.type
_entity_poly.pdbx_seq_one_letter_code
_entity_poly.pdbx_strand_id
1 'polypeptide(L)' 'MSHKAMTIRLSPEQAEMLETVASVSNQPVSEVIRAAIDSHIGTVAGDENFQQGLRERIERAQSLLRK' A
#
# COMPACT_ATOMS: atom_id res chain seq x y z
N MET A 1 9.82 -9.95 14.25
CA MET A 1 8.63 -9.34 13.63
C MET A 1 7.91 -10.33 12.75
N SER A 2 6.62 -10.41 12.92
CA SER A 2 5.82 -11.31 12.10
C SER A 2 5.42 -10.63 10.79
N HIS A 3 5.40 -11.42 9.73
CA HIS A 3 4.95 -10.97 8.42
C HIS A 3 3.55 -11.50 8.16
N LYS A 4 2.76 -10.74 7.45
CA LYS A 4 1.46 -11.20 7.00
C LYS A 4 1.53 -11.56 5.53
N ALA A 5 0.95 -12.68 5.18
CA ALA A 5 0.82 -13.07 3.79
C ALA A 5 -0.52 -12.58 3.27
N MET A 6 -0.49 -11.96 2.09
CA MET A 6 -1.70 -11.49 1.41
C MET A 6 -1.64 -11.94 -0.03
N THR A 7 -2.79 -12.25 -0.58
CA THR A 7 -2.90 -12.67 -1.97
C THR A 7 -3.72 -11.66 -2.73
N ILE A 8 -3.19 -11.18 -3.84
CA ILE A 8 -3.92 -10.29 -4.75
C ILE A 8 -3.79 -10.85 -6.16
N ARG A 9 -4.71 -10.44 -7.02
CA ARG A 9 -4.67 -10.80 -8.43
C ARG A 9 -4.22 -9.59 -9.23
N LEU A 10 -3.31 -9.82 -10.15
CA LEU A 10 -2.82 -8.80 -11.07
C LEU A 10 -3.29 -9.12 -12.48
N SER A 11 -3.52 -8.09 -13.27
CA SER A 11 -3.76 -8.28 -14.69
C SER A 11 -2.48 -8.78 -15.37
N PRO A 12 -2.58 -9.45 -16.52
CA PRO A 12 -1.39 -9.85 -17.24
C PRO A 12 -0.45 -8.66 -17.56
N GLU A 13 -1.03 -7.50 -17.87
CA GLU A 13 -0.24 -6.30 -18.17
C GLU A 13 0.53 -5.83 -16.94
N GLN A 14 -0.11 -5.83 -15.77
CA GLN A 14 0.57 -5.44 -14.53
C GLN A 14 1.69 -6.41 -14.18
N ALA A 15 1.43 -7.69 -14.33
CA ALA A 15 2.45 -8.72 -14.06
C ALA A 15 3.65 -8.54 -14.97
N GLU A 16 3.41 -8.30 -16.26
CA GLU A 16 4.47 -8.09 -17.23
C GLU A 16 5.28 -6.82 -16.93
N MET A 17 4.60 -5.74 -16.56
CA MET A 17 5.29 -4.50 -16.20
C MET A 17 6.17 -4.67 -14.98
N LEU A 18 5.69 -5.39 -13.97
CA LEU A 18 6.49 -5.67 -12.78
C LEU A 18 7.73 -6.49 -13.11
N GLU A 19 7.57 -7.51 -13.95
CA GLU A 19 8.68 -8.34 -14.37
C GLU A 19 9.71 -7.52 -15.16
N THR A 20 9.24 -6.64 -16.04
CA THR A 20 10.11 -5.78 -16.83
C THR A 20 10.91 -4.83 -15.93
N VAL A 21 10.24 -4.16 -15.00
CA VAL A 21 10.89 -3.24 -14.07
C VAL A 21 11.92 -3.98 -13.22
N ALA A 22 11.54 -5.15 -12.72
CA ALA A 22 12.44 -5.96 -11.91
C ALA A 22 13.69 -6.35 -12.69
N SER A 23 13.51 -6.77 -13.94
CA SER A 23 14.62 -7.18 -14.82
C SER A 23 15.54 -6.00 -15.10
N VAL A 24 15.00 -4.86 -15.51
CA VAL A 24 15.79 -3.68 -15.85
C VAL A 24 16.52 -3.14 -14.62
N SER A 25 15.87 -3.16 -13.46
CA SER A 25 16.45 -2.67 -12.21
C SER A 25 17.33 -3.70 -11.53
N ASN A 26 17.41 -4.90 -12.07
CA ASN A 26 18.17 -6.01 -11.50
C ASN A 26 17.79 -6.27 -10.03
N GLN A 27 16.49 -6.34 -9.78
CA GLN A 27 15.92 -6.59 -8.45
C GLN A 27 14.90 -7.72 -8.51
N PRO A 28 14.68 -8.45 -7.41
CA PRO A 28 13.59 -9.41 -7.36
C PRO A 28 12.24 -8.70 -7.51
N VAL A 29 11.26 -9.38 -8.12
CA VAL A 29 9.92 -8.82 -8.28
C VAL A 29 9.32 -8.43 -6.92
N SER A 30 9.57 -9.23 -5.89
CA SER A 30 9.05 -8.93 -4.54
C SER A 30 9.56 -7.58 -4.01
N GLU A 31 10.80 -7.22 -4.30
CA GLU A 31 11.35 -5.93 -3.86
C GLU A 31 10.73 -4.77 -4.64
N VAL A 32 10.47 -4.96 -5.92
CA VAL A 32 9.78 -3.95 -6.74
C VAL A 32 8.38 -3.71 -6.19
N ILE A 33 7.67 -4.79 -5.84
CA ILE A 33 6.32 -4.69 -5.28
C ILE A 33 6.35 -3.95 -3.95
N ARG A 34 7.26 -4.30 -3.05
CA ARG A 34 7.36 -3.63 -1.74
C ARG A 34 7.66 -2.16 -1.88
N ALA A 35 8.59 -1.80 -2.77
CA ALA A 35 8.92 -0.40 -3.02
C ALA A 35 7.72 0.37 -3.57
N ALA A 36 6.96 -0.24 -4.47
CA ALA A 36 5.76 0.38 -5.02
C ALA A 36 4.70 0.62 -3.95
N ILE A 37 4.51 -0.36 -3.07
CA ILE A 37 3.56 -0.26 -1.97
C ILE A 37 3.97 0.88 -1.03
N ASP A 38 5.23 0.91 -0.61
CA ASP A 38 5.72 1.94 0.29
C ASP A 38 5.59 3.33 -0.30
N SER A 39 5.92 3.47 -1.58
CA SER A 39 5.81 4.73 -2.30
C SER A 39 4.36 5.20 -2.38
N HIS A 40 3.45 4.31 -2.74
CA HIS A 40 2.03 4.64 -2.87
C HIS A 40 1.42 5.01 -1.52
N ILE A 41 1.72 4.23 -0.48
CA ILE A 41 1.22 4.50 0.87
C ILE A 41 1.72 5.86 1.35
N GLY A 42 2.98 6.19 1.09
CA GLY A 42 3.53 7.50 1.45
C GLY A 42 2.80 8.63 0.74
N THR A 43 2.49 8.46 -0.54
CA THR A 43 1.74 9.46 -1.31
C THR A 43 0.34 9.65 -0.76
N VAL A 44 -0.37 8.54 -0.49
CA VAL A 44 -1.72 8.59 0.06
C VAL A 44 -1.73 9.21 1.44
N ALA A 45 -0.77 8.85 2.29
CA ALA A 45 -0.69 9.37 3.66
C ALA A 45 -0.50 10.89 3.70
N GLY A 46 0.12 11.47 2.66
CA GLY A 46 0.29 12.91 2.56
C GLY A 46 -0.89 13.65 1.96
N ASP A 47 -1.89 12.95 1.48
CA ASP A 47 -3.05 13.55 0.84
C ASP A 47 -4.02 14.10 1.89
N GLU A 48 -4.48 15.34 1.69
CA GLU A 48 -5.36 15.99 2.64
C GLU A 48 -6.71 15.29 2.80
N ASN A 49 -7.25 14.77 1.71
CA ASN A 49 -8.53 14.05 1.77
C ASN A 49 -8.39 12.77 2.60
N PHE A 50 -7.27 12.08 2.43
CA PHE A 50 -6.98 10.89 3.22
C PHE A 50 -6.86 11.24 4.70
N GLN A 51 -6.12 12.30 5.02
CA GLN A 51 -5.92 12.72 6.41
C GLN A 51 -7.25 13.12 7.05
N GLN A 52 -8.12 13.79 6.31
CA GLN A 52 -9.45 14.14 6.80
C GLN A 52 -10.28 12.89 7.11
N GLY A 53 -10.29 11.93 6.20
CA GLY A 53 -11.01 10.67 6.41
C GLY A 53 -10.45 9.90 7.61
N LEU A 54 -9.15 9.93 7.79
CA LEU A 54 -8.51 9.28 8.92
C LEU A 54 -8.93 9.91 10.24
N ARG A 55 -8.95 11.25 10.31
CA ARG A 55 -9.39 11.95 11.51
C ARG A 55 -10.83 11.60 11.85
N GLU A 56 -11.71 11.55 10.86
CA GLU A 56 -13.10 11.18 11.06
C GLU A 56 -13.24 9.76 11.59
N ARG A 57 -12.45 8.85 11.07
CA ARG A 57 -12.45 7.46 11.54
C ARG A 57 -11.99 7.34 12.98
N ILE A 58 -10.96 8.09 13.34
CA ILE A 58 -10.43 8.11 14.71
C ILE A 58 -11.47 8.68 15.67
N GLU A 59 -12.12 9.79 15.31
CA GLU A 59 -13.17 10.40 16.12
C GLU A 59 -14.32 9.44 16.35
N ARG A 60 -14.72 8.72 15.31
CA ARG A 60 -15.79 7.73 15.42
C ARG A 60 -15.42 6.61 16.37
N ALA A 61 -14.17 6.12 16.26
CA ALA A 61 -13.67 5.07 17.15
C ALA A 61 -13.64 5.54 18.59
N GLN A 62 -13.19 6.77 18.83
CA GLN A 62 -13.17 7.35 20.17
C GLN A 62 -14.57 7.51 20.74
N SER A 63 -15.52 7.91 19.91
CA SER A 63 -16.90 8.04 20.30
C SER A 63 -17.48 6.71 20.79
N LEU A 64 -17.11 5.62 20.11
CA LEU A 64 -17.56 4.29 20.53
C LEU A 64 -16.95 3.88 21.87
N LEU A 65 -15.70 4.27 22.12
CA LEU A 65 -15.02 3.92 23.38
C LEU A 65 -15.56 4.70 24.57
N ARG A 66 -16.19 5.83 24.35
CA ARG A 66 -16.72 6.68 25.43
C ARG A 66 -18.05 6.24 25.98
N LYS A 67 -18.68 5.27 25.38
CA LYS A 67 -19.98 4.77 25.85
C LYS A 67 -19.86 3.87 27.05
#